data_ceaa52bc8c6e624781afcc633082d30c
#
_entry.id   ceaa52bc8c6e624781afcc633082d30c
#
_cell.length_a   1.000
_cell.length_b   1.000
_cell.length_c   1.000
_cell.angle_alpha   90.00
_cell.angle_beta   90.00
_cell.angle_gamma   90.00
#
_symmetry.space_group_name_H-M   'P 1'
#
loop_
_entity.id
_entity.type
_entity.pdbx_description
1 polymer ?
#
loop_
_entity_poly.entity_id
_entity_poly.type
_entity_poly.pdbx_seq_one_letter_code
_entity_poly.pdbx_strand_id
1 'polypeptide(L)'
;AEMPLAALVAGLPARFTAADRIAGIASETAQRFLARLRADAGARAEFFGRPETGLDLTDGLRVCFEGDEVVHLRPSGNAPEFRCYAEAGSPETAWALVTRYLDKVAGELA
;
A
#
# COMPACT_ATOMS: atom_id res chain seq x y z
N ALA A 1 21.56 -17.39 -16.77
CA ALA A 1 21.23 -17.04 -16.94
C ALA A 1 20.89 -17.03 -16.89
N GLU A 2 20.97 -17.18 -16.79
CA GLU A 2 20.48 -16.83 -17.02
C GLU A 2 19.91 -16.57 -16.87
N MET A 3 20.00 -16.79 -16.59
CA MET A 3 19.34 -16.27 -16.64
C MET A 3 18.77 -16.34 -16.41
N PRO A 4 18.91 -16.66 -16.28
CA PRO A 4 18.24 -16.43 -16.25
C PRO A 4 17.53 -16.53 -15.93
N LEU A 5 17.45 -16.68 -15.64
CA LEU A 5 16.79 -16.33 -15.68
C LEU A 5 16.52 -15.96 -15.39
N ALA A 6 16.81 -15.97 -15.15
CA ALA A 6 16.59 -15.24 -15.23
C ALA A 6 16.23 -14.80 -15.35
N ALA A 7 16.33 -14.72 -15.38
CA ALA A 7 15.99 -14.07 -15.78
C ALA A 7 15.24 -14.06 -16.09
N LEU A 8 15.08 -14.15 -16.06
CA LEU A 8 14.37 -14.02 -16.55
C LEU A 8 13.61 -13.85 -16.65
N VAL A 9 13.70 -13.94 -16.38
CA VAL A 9 13.26 -13.60 -16.65
C VAL A 9 13.09 -13.03 -17.05
N ALA A 10 13.19 -13.53 -17.08
CA ALA A 10 13.69 -12.52 -17.90
C ALA A 10 12.70 -11.40 -18.14
N GLY A 11 12.81 -10.53 -18.78
CA GLY A 11 11.90 -9.49 -19.12
C GLY A 11 11.01 -8.92 -18.02
N LEU A 12 10.95 -9.55 -16.90
CA LEU A 12 10.16 -9.06 -15.77
C LEU A 12 10.99 -8.05 -14.98
N PRO A 13 10.45 -6.84 -14.73
CA PRO A 13 11.17 -5.90 -13.90
C PRO A 13 11.33 -6.46 -12.50
N ALA A 14 12.43 -6.15 -11.86
CA ALA A 14 12.62 -6.50 -10.46
C ALA A 14 11.56 -5.78 -9.64
N ARG A 15 10.89 -6.52 -8.77
CA ARG A 15 9.89 -5.96 -7.86
C ARG A 15 10.37 -6.12 -6.44
N PHE A 16 10.34 -5.05 -5.69
CA PHE A 16 10.74 -5.04 -4.29
C PHE A 16 9.54 -4.71 -3.44
N THR A 17 9.40 -5.42 -2.33
CA THR A 17 8.29 -5.21 -1.42
C THR A 17 8.80 -4.69 -0.08
N ALA A 18 7.96 -3.93 0.59
CA ALA A 18 8.19 -3.48 1.95
C ALA A 18 6.88 -3.60 2.71
N ALA A 19 6.96 -3.77 4.01
CA ALA A 19 5.78 -3.88 4.85
C ALA A 19 6.11 -3.34 6.24
N ASP A 20 5.14 -2.66 6.83
CA ASP A 20 5.27 -2.19 8.20
C ASP A 20 3.86 -1.97 8.75
N ARG A 21 3.80 -1.61 10.02
CA ARG A 21 2.53 -1.41 10.70
C ARG A 21 2.66 -0.31 11.74
N ILE A 22 1.51 0.25 12.10
CA ILE A 22 1.43 1.11 13.29
C ILE A 22 0.47 0.45 14.27
N ALA A 23 0.83 0.50 15.54
CA ALA A 23 0.04 -0.09 16.62
C ALA A 23 -0.82 0.99 17.27
N GLY A 24 -1.80 0.55 18.07
CA GLY A 24 -2.64 1.48 18.82
C GLY A 24 -3.79 2.06 18.02
N ILE A 25 -4.07 1.50 16.85
CA ILE A 25 -5.21 1.93 16.03
C ILE A 25 -6.35 0.95 16.27
N ALA A 26 -7.44 1.42 16.85
CA ALA A 26 -8.60 0.57 17.09
C ALA A 26 -9.13 0.01 15.77
N SER A 27 -9.48 -1.28 15.77
CA SER A 27 -9.94 -1.98 14.59
C SER A 27 -11.13 -1.26 13.94
N GLU A 28 -12.07 -0.80 14.74
CA GLU A 28 -13.25 -0.08 14.25
C GLU A 28 -12.86 1.21 13.54
N THR A 29 -11.92 1.96 14.10
CA THR A 29 -11.41 3.19 13.49
C THR A 29 -10.73 2.90 12.16
N ALA A 30 -9.90 1.85 12.12
CA ALA A 30 -9.21 1.44 10.91
C ALA A 30 -10.19 1.04 9.82
N GLN A 31 -11.20 0.26 10.17
CA GLN A 31 -12.21 -0.20 9.22
C GLN A 31 -13.01 0.97 8.65
N ARG A 32 -13.38 1.92 9.49
CA ARG A 32 -14.15 3.09 9.07
C ARG A 32 -13.33 3.97 8.11
N PHE A 33 -12.06 4.15 8.42
CA PHE A 33 -11.15 4.89 7.55
C PHE A 33 -11.03 4.22 6.18
N LEU A 34 -10.79 2.92 6.16
CA LEU A 34 -10.68 2.18 4.90
C LEU A 34 -11.98 2.17 4.12
N ALA A 35 -13.12 2.03 4.80
CA ALA A 35 -14.42 2.04 4.14
C ALA A 35 -14.63 3.34 3.36
N ARG A 36 -14.20 4.46 3.93
CA ARG A 36 -14.30 5.75 3.25
C ARG A 36 -13.44 5.79 1.99
N LEU A 37 -12.19 5.33 2.09
CA LEU A 37 -11.30 5.30 0.93
C LEU A 37 -11.76 4.32 -0.14
N ARG A 38 -12.33 3.19 0.27
CA ARG A 38 -12.83 2.20 -0.69
C ARG A 38 -14.03 2.73 -1.48
N ALA A 39 -14.88 3.54 -0.84
CA ALA A 39 -16.12 3.99 -1.44
C ALA A 39 -15.99 5.28 -2.24
N ASP A 40 -14.94 6.06 -2.01
CA ASP A 40 -14.87 7.44 -2.53
C ASP A 40 -13.54 7.69 -3.23
N ALA A 41 -13.61 7.78 -4.56
CA ALA A 41 -12.42 8.05 -5.38
C ALA A 41 -11.79 9.41 -5.07
N GLY A 42 -12.60 10.40 -4.71
CA GLY A 42 -12.09 11.70 -4.32
C GLY A 42 -11.29 11.64 -3.04
N ALA A 43 -11.77 10.85 -2.07
CA ALA A 43 -11.04 10.64 -0.82
C ALA A 43 -9.70 9.93 -1.07
N ARG A 44 -9.70 8.95 -1.98
CA ARG A 44 -8.45 8.27 -2.37
C ARG A 44 -7.47 9.23 -3.02
N ALA A 45 -7.95 10.05 -3.95
CA ALA A 45 -7.09 11.01 -4.65
C ALA A 45 -6.46 11.99 -3.66
N GLU A 46 -7.22 12.45 -2.71
CA GLU A 46 -6.74 13.38 -1.69
C GLU A 46 -5.73 12.71 -0.77
N PHE A 47 -6.02 11.49 -0.33
CA PHE A 47 -5.13 10.78 0.59
C PHE A 47 -3.80 10.42 -0.07
N PHE A 48 -3.84 9.83 -1.26
CA PHE A 48 -2.61 9.38 -1.93
C PHE A 48 -1.88 10.52 -2.63
N GLY A 49 -2.58 11.55 -3.05
CA GLY A 49 -1.97 12.71 -3.70
C GLY A 49 -1.45 12.43 -5.10
N ARG A 50 -1.90 11.35 -5.72
CA ARG A 50 -1.51 10.97 -7.08
C ARG A 50 -2.60 10.11 -7.72
N PRO A 51 -2.67 10.13 -9.07
CA PRO A 51 -3.70 9.35 -9.77
C PRO A 51 -3.48 7.86 -9.63
N GLU A 52 -4.54 7.13 -9.38
CA GLU A 52 -4.50 5.68 -9.37
C GLU A 52 -4.65 5.13 -10.79
N THR A 53 -3.94 4.05 -11.10
CA THR A 53 -4.06 3.35 -12.38
C THR A 53 -4.81 2.02 -12.23
N GLY A 54 -5.00 1.55 -11.01
CA GLY A 54 -5.74 0.33 -10.74
C GLY A 54 -6.18 0.29 -9.30
N LEU A 55 -7.21 -0.49 -9.05
CA LEU A 55 -7.83 -0.59 -7.72
C LEU A 55 -8.30 -2.01 -7.51
N ASP A 56 -7.95 -2.59 -6.35
CA ASP A 56 -8.40 -3.93 -5.97
C ASP A 56 -8.91 -3.86 -4.54
N LEU A 57 -10.18 -4.18 -4.37
CA LEU A 57 -10.86 -4.12 -3.08
C LEU A 57 -11.13 -5.51 -2.49
N THR A 58 -10.52 -6.54 -3.04
CA THR A 58 -10.72 -7.91 -2.57
C THR A 58 -10.30 -8.07 -1.12
N ASP A 59 -9.21 -7.42 -0.72
CA ASP A 59 -8.69 -7.51 0.64
C ASP A 59 -8.13 -6.13 1.02
N GLY A 60 -8.88 -5.42 1.84
CA GLY A 60 -8.49 -4.07 2.23
C GLY A 60 -8.58 -3.10 1.06
N LEU A 61 -7.51 -2.33 0.86
CA LEU A 61 -7.44 -1.35 -0.21
C LEU A 61 -6.07 -1.46 -0.89
N ARG A 62 -6.06 -1.98 -2.11
CA ARG A 62 -4.84 -2.11 -2.88
C ARG A 62 -4.94 -1.18 -4.09
N VAL A 63 -4.04 -0.22 -4.15
CA VAL A 63 -4.05 0.82 -5.19
C VAL A 63 -2.77 0.74 -5.99
N CYS A 64 -2.90 0.74 -7.30
CA CYS A 64 -1.78 0.76 -8.23
C CYS A 64 -1.59 2.18 -8.77
N PHE A 65 -0.33 2.55 -8.98
CA PHE A 65 0.04 3.85 -9.52
C PHE A 65 0.98 3.68 -10.71
N GLU A 66 1.17 4.75 -11.45
CA GLU A 66 2.11 4.78 -12.55
C GLU A 66 3.51 4.39 -12.07
N GLY A 67 4.28 3.71 -12.92
CA GLY A 67 5.61 3.24 -12.54
C GLY A 67 5.59 1.90 -11.82
N ASP A 68 4.48 1.18 -11.92
CA ASP A 68 4.32 -0.14 -11.29
C ASP A 68 4.44 -0.11 -9.76
N GLU A 69 4.10 1.02 -9.16
CA GLU A 69 4.08 1.15 -7.72
C GLU A 69 2.71 0.75 -7.17
N VAL A 70 2.72 0.04 -6.06
CA VAL A 70 1.50 -0.45 -5.42
C VAL A 70 1.55 -0.13 -3.93
N VAL A 71 0.42 0.32 -3.39
CA VAL A 71 0.24 0.50 -1.95
C VAL A 71 -0.99 -0.29 -1.52
N HIS A 72 -0.83 -1.12 -0.50
CA HIS A 72 -1.90 -1.97 0.00
C HIS A 72 -2.08 -1.69 1.50
N LEU A 73 -3.24 -1.16 1.85
CA LEU A 73 -3.58 -0.81 3.23
C LEU A 73 -4.57 -1.82 3.79
N ARG A 74 -4.30 -2.33 4.99
CA ARG A 74 -5.15 -3.33 5.64
C ARG A 74 -5.24 -3.08 7.13
N PRO A 75 -6.42 -3.22 7.73
CA PRO A 75 -6.49 -3.32 9.20
C PRO A 75 -6.05 -4.72 9.61
N SER A 76 -5.48 -4.85 10.78
CA SER A 76 -5.21 -6.17 11.34
C SER A 76 -6.51 -6.76 11.88
N GLY A 77 -6.72 -8.05 11.63
CA GLY A 77 -7.92 -8.72 12.12
C GLY A 77 -7.85 -9.08 13.59
N ASN A 78 -6.66 -9.19 14.16
CA ASN A 78 -6.45 -9.72 15.51
C ASN A 78 -5.84 -8.75 16.51
N ALA A 79 -5.38 -7.61 16.05
CA ALA A 79 -4.67 -6.66 16.92
C ALA A 79 -5.05 -5.24 16.51
N PRO A 80 -4.94 -4.27 17.42
CA PRO A 80 -5.22 -2.87 17.08
C PRO A 80 -4.05 -2.28 16.30
N GLU A 81 -3.87 -2.77 15.08
CA GLU A 81 -2.78 -2.37 14.19
C GLU A 81 -3.33 -2.02 12.81
N PHE A 82 -2.63 -1.14 12.13
CA PHE A 82 -2.91 -0.82 10.75
C PHE A 82 -1.66 -1.17 9.93
N ARG A 83 -1.84 -1.95 8.88
CA ARG A 83 -0.74 -2.47 8.08
C ARG A 83 -0.68 -1.81 6.72
N CYS A 84 0.55 -1.61 6.23
CA CYS A 84 0.79 -1.11 4.90
C CYS A 84 1.84 -1.97 4.21
N TYR A 85 1.53 -2.38 2.99
CA TYR A 85 2.45 -3.09 2.11
C TYR A 85 2.67 -2.23 0.88
N ALA A 86 3.87 -2.26 0.33
CA ALA A 86 4.15 -1.53 -0.90
C ALA A 86 5.04 -2.36 -1.81
N GLU A 87 4.90 -2.12 -3.11
CA GLU A 87 5.75 -2.71 -4.15
C GLU A 87 6.27 -1.60 -5.04
N ALA A 88 7.52 -1.70 -5.43
CA ALA A 88 8.14 -0.69 -6.27
C ALA A 88 9.35 -1.27 -7.01
N GLY A 89 9.99 -0.47 -7.84
CA GLY A 89 11.14 -0.88 -8.62
C GLY A 89 12.47 -0.89 -7.85
N SER A 90 12.47 -0.41 -6.61
CA SER A 90 13.65 -0.45 -5.75
C SER A 90 13.23 -0.64 -4.30
N PRO A 91 14.13 -1.21 -3.46
CA PRO A 91 13.83 -1.34 -2.03
C PRO A 91 13.61 0.01 -1.36
N GLU A 92 14.38 1.02 -1.75
CA GLU A 92 14.27 2.36 -1.19
C GLU A 92 12.90 2.97 -1.48
N THR A 93 12.43 2.82 -2.71
CA THR A 93 11.12 3.35 -3.09
C THR A 93 10.00 2.63 -2.37
N ALA A 94 10.07 1.29 -2.30
CA ALA A 94 9.06 0.51 -1.59
C ALA A 94 8.97 0.92 -0.13
N TRP A 95 10.12 1.09 0.52
CA TRP A 95 10.17 1.49 1.92
C TRP A 95 9.66 2.92 2.13
N ALA A 96 10.01 3.82 1.20
CA ALA A 96 9.52 5.21 1.25
C ALA A 96 8.00 5.28 1.13
N LEU A 97 7.40 4.43 0.28
CA LEU A 97 5.95 4.38 0.15
C LEU A 97 5.29 3.93 1.45
N VAL A 98 5.80 2.87 2.06
CA VAL A 98 5.26 2.37 3.33
C VAL A 98 5.34 3.44 4.42
N THR A 99 6.50 4.06 4.55
CA THR A 99 6.70 5.10 5.57
C THR A 99 5.78 6.28 5.35
N ARG A 100 5.70 6.76 4.12
CA ARG A 100 4.86 7.91 3.79
C ARG A 100 3.39 7.66 4.12
N TYR A 101 2.86 6.51 3.71
CA TYR A 101 1.42 6.29 3.86
C TYR A 101 1.04 5.85 5.27
N LEU A 102 1.91 5.17 5.98
CA LEU A 102 1.66 4.94 7.41
C LEU A 102 1.69 6.24 8.21
N ASP A 103 2.59 7.16 7.87
CA ASP A 103 2.60 8.47 8.51
C ASP A 103 1.31 9.23 8.24
N LYS A 104 0.79 9.15 7.03
CA LYS A 104 -0.49 9.78 6.69
C LYS A 104 -1.64 9.15 7.46
N VAL A 105 -1.66 7.83 7.57
CA VAL A 105 -2.68 7.13 8.35
C VAL A 105 -2.61 7.57 9.81
N ALA A 106 -1.42 7.62 10.37
CA ALA A 106 -1.24 8.05 11.76
C ALA A 106 -1.78 9.46 11.99
N GLY A 107 -1.52 10.35 11.04
CA GLY A 107 -2.02 11.72 11.13
C GLY A 107 -3.55 11.82 11.01
N GLU A 108 -4.16 10.95 10.21
CA GLU A 108 -5.61 10.93 10.02
C GLU A 108 -6.34 10.32 11.21
N LEU A 109 -5.74 9.32 11.86
CA LEU A 109 -6.40 8.54 12.90
C LEU A 109 -5.94 8.88 14.32
N ALA A 110 -4.99 9.78 14.43
CA ALA A 110 -4.47 10.19 15.74
C ALA A 110 -5.45 11.09 16.49
#